data_4284e6dafba8ee212c0fb5d76d3106e4
#
_entry.id   4284e6dafba8ee212c0fb5d76d3106e4
#
_cell.length_a   1.000
_cell.length_b   1.000
_cell.length_c   1.000
_cell.angle_alpha   90.00
_cell.angle_beta   90.00
_cell.angle_gamma   90.00
#
_symmetry.space_group_name_H-M   'P 1'
#
loop_
_entity.id
_entity.type
_entity.pdbx_description
1 polymer ?
#
loop_
_entity_poly.entity_id
_entity_poly.type
_entity_poly.pdbx_seq_one_letter_code
_entity_poly.pdbx_strand_id
1 'polypeptide(L)'
;MKQIKKVSLIGALVLIMSAVVLITGCSQANSNKNNSTLKISFDESKIECKRNDIVIKSGITVADGELLIFSAKNIPDGKIAEWKIGIIVKKASPLFYHVTKADADSSGVITISCEIKDAAKCKIIFDGAKIKVTKKGVEIINGAEINEGDRIYFRIKNPTPNKVAVWTVNNKPAAFDSNIASLSYRIRAQDADSEGNINVSYTERNMIELTIQFDSSKVKCTQKRDGTEVVSNSKHIEGTELKFETVDGKAVEWKIGSVTYVGKKVSINSTLHKFYADKDNVVLVEYTE
;
A
#
# COMPACT_ATOMS: atom_id res chain seq x y z
N MET A 1 -18.16 59.08 21.67
CA MET A 1 -17.79 59.46 20.29
C MET A 1 -16.49 58.77 19.90
N LYS A 2 -16.55 57.70 19.10
CA LYS A 2 -15.42 57.24 18.29
C LYS A 2 -15.99 56.44 17.13
N GLN A 3 -15.66 56.82 15.93
CA GLN A 3 -16.24 56.38 14.67
C GLN A 3 -15.80 54.97 14.28
N ILE A 4 -16.76 54.19 13.80
CA ILE A 4 -16.57 52.90 13.17
C ILE A 4 -16.30 53.13 11.68
N LYS A 5 -15.09 52.81 11.21
CA LYS A 5 -14.76 52.80 9.78
C LYS A 5 -15.32 51.54 9.12
N LYS A 6 -16.24 51.72 8.20
CA LYS A 6 -16.73 50.66 7.26
C LYS A 6 -15.65 50.36 6.23
N VAL A 7 -15.23 49.14 6.13
CA VAL A 7 -14.43 48.63 5.01
C VAL A 7 -15.39 48.03 4.00
N SER A 8 -15.40 48.60 2.82
CA SER A 8 -16.18 48.18 1.66
C SER A 8 -15.55 46.95 1.00
N LEU A 9 -16.33 45.88 0.86
CA LEU A 9 -15.95 44.66 0.15
C LEU A 9 -16.35 44.85 -1.31
N ILE A 10 -15.37 45.07 -2.20
CA ILE A 10 -15.61 45.09 -3.66
C ILE A 10 -15.54 43.67 -4.16
N GLY A 11 -16.70 43.14 -4.59
CA GLY A 11 -16.81 41.85 -5.22
C GLY A 11 -16.27 41.89 -6.65
N ALA A 12 -15.35 40.98 -6.98
CA ALA A 12 -14.96 40.70 -8.34
C ALA A 12 -15.86 39.59 -8.89
N LEU A 13 -16.80 39.99 -9.76
CA LEU A 13 -17.63 39.09 -10.54
C LEU A 13 -16.83 38.58 -11.75
N VAL A 14 -16.41 37.31 -11.73
CA VAL A 14 -15.81 36.68 -12.90
C VAL A 14 -16.92 36.08 -13.76
N LEU A 15 -17.13 36.70 -14.91
CA LEU A 15 -18.07 36.24 -15.95
C LEU A 15 -17.41 35.07 -16.71
N ILE A 16 -17.91 33.85 -16.55
CA ILE A 16 -17.54 32.72 -17.37
C ILE A 16 -18.47 32.71 -18.59
N MET A 17 -17.94 33.14 -19.74
CA MET A 17 -18.59 32.94 -21.05
C MET A 17 -18.45 31.48 -21.47
N SER A 18 -19.54 30.74 -21.46
CA SER A 18 -19.67 29.43 -22.08
C SER A 18 -19.85 29.60 -23.59
N ALA A 19 -18.78 29.35 -24.36
CA ALA A 19 -18.87 29.20 -25.80
C ALA A 19 -19.31 27.76 -26.12
N VAL A 20 -20.55 27.58 -26.51
CA VAL A 20 -21.07 26.36 -27.12
C VAL A 20 -20.59 26.34 -28.58
N VAL A 21 -19.62 25.48 -28.88
CA VAL A 21 -19.22 25.17 -30.24
C VAL A 21 -19.93 23.86 -30.63
N LEU A 22 -21.00 24.01 -31.45
CA LEU A 22 -21.58 22.91 -32.19
C LEU A 22 -20.65 22.53 -33.34
N ILE A 23 -19.91 21.44 -33.18
CA ILE A 23 -19.17 20.82 -34.27
C ILE A 23 -19.95 19.59 -34.74
N THR A 24 -20.80 19.76 -35.76
CA THR A 24 -21.26 18.68 -36.60
C THR A 24 -20.14 18.42 -37.63
N GLY A 25 -19.46 17.31 -37.45
CA GLY A 25 -18.42 16.88 -38.37
C GLY A 25 -18.07 15.42 -38.08
N CYS A 26 -18.82 14.50 -38.73
CA CYS A 26 -18.45 13.11 -38.84
C CYS A 26 -17.21 13.02 -39.73
N SER A 27 -16.03 12.93 -39.11
CA SER A 27 -14.85 12.38 -39.75
C SER A 27 -14.36 11.22 -38.89
N GLN A 28 -14.40 10.02 -39.46
CA GLN A 28 -13.67 8.86 -38.90
C GLN A 28 -12.20 9.25 -38.85
N ALA A 29 -11.78 9.82 -37.73
CA ALA A 29 -10.39 9.88 -37.41
C ALA A 29 -9.97 8.44 -37.07
N ASN A 30 -9.32 7.78 -38.04
CA ASN A 30 -8.44 6.66 -37.74
C ASN A 30 -7.47 7.13 -36.65
N SER A 31 -7.83 6.89 -35.42
CA SER A 31 -6.87 6.97 -34.31
C SER A 31 -5.90 5.81 -34.51
N ASN A 32 -4.89 6.00 -35.31
CA ASN A 32 -3.63 5.31 -35.16
C ASN A 32 -3.16 5.65 -33.74
N LYS A 33 -3.68 4.93 -32.74
CA LYS A 33 -2.99 4.73 -31.48
C LYS A 33 -1.67 4.09 -31.88
N ASN A 34 -0.63 4.90 -32.00
CA ASN A 34 0.74 4.45 -31.90
C ASN A 34 0.83 3.76 -30.51
N ASN A 35 0.43 2.51 -30.46
CA ASN A 35 0.75 1.61 -29.37
C ASN A 35 2.27 1.43 -29.43
N SER A 36 3.01 2.42 -28.92
CA SER A 36 4.42 2.23 -28.65
C SER A 36 4.50 1.08 -27.65
N THR A 37 4.87 -0.08 -28.15
CA THR A 37 5.08 -1.28 -27.36
C THR A 37 6.23 -0.99 -26.39
N LEU A 38 5.92 -0.89 -25.08
CA LEU A 38 6.92 -0.74 -24.05
C LEU A 38 7.61 -2.07 -23.84
N LYS A 39 8.91 -2.05 -23.59
CA LYS A 39 9.71 -3.23 -23.20
C LYS A 39 10.38 -3.01 -21.87
N ILE A 40 10.45 -4.05 -21.06
CA ILE A 40 11.22 -4.04 -19.80
C ILE A 40 12.57 -4.71 -20.03
N SER A 41 13.64 -4.03 -19.60
CA SER A 41 15.02 -4.53 -19.65
C SER A 41 15.63 -4.57 -18.25
N PHE A 42 16.23 -5.69 -17.90
CA PHE A 42 16.94 -5.89 -16.61
C PHE A 42 17.96 -7.01 -16.70
N ASP A 43 18.91 -7.03 -15.78
CA ASP A 43 19.92 -8.09 -15.65
C ASP A 43 19.33 -9.31 -14.93
N GLU A 44 19.00 -10.36 -15.68
CA GLU A 44 18.41 -11.60 -15.14
C GLU A 44 19.32 -12.35 -14.18
N SER A 45 20.62 -12.11 -14.21
CA SER A 45 21.55 -12.72 -13.25
C SER A 45 21.39 -12.15 -11.84
N LYS A 46 20.95 -10.88 -11.73
CA LYS A 46 20.81 -10.13 -10.47
C LYS A 46 19.37 -9.93 -10.05
N ILE A 47 18.44 -9.95 -11.00
CA ILE A 47 17.04 -9.55 -10.80
C ILE A 47 16.12 -10.68 -11.25
N GLU A 48 15.10 -10.97 -10.45
CA GLU A 48 13.91 -11.72 -10.83
C GLU A 48 12.75 -10.74 -11.00
N CYS A 49 12.00 -10.86 -12.10
CA CYS A 49 10.79 -10.08 -12.35
C CYS A 49 9.58 -11.01 -12.43
N LYS A 50 8.49 -10.61 -11.77
CA LYS A 50 7.20 -11.32 -11.83
C LYS A 50 6.10 -10.43 -12.36
N ARG A 51 5.23 -11.04 -13.18
CA ARG A 51 3.96 -10.54 -13.68
C ARG A 51 2.87 -11.51 -13.21
N ASN A 52 1.94 -11.08 -12.36
CA ASN A 52 0.87 -11.96 -11.83
C ASN A 52 1.44 -13.28 -11.26
N ASP A 53 2.49 -13.18 -10.42
CA ASP A 53 3.22 -14.29 -9.80
C ASP A 53 4.01 -15.20 -10.78
N ILE A 54 3.97 -14.96 -12.09
CA ILE A 54 4.73 -15.68 -13.10
C ILE A 54 6.06 -14.97 -13.35
N VAL A 55 7.18 -15.71 -13.26
CA VAL A 55 8.50 -15.17 -13.59
C VAL A 55 8.57 -14.86 -15.08
N ILE A 56 8.99 -13.65 -15.40
CA ILE A 56 9.17 -13.17 -16.77
C ILE A 56 10.63 -12.82 -17.05
N LYS A 57 11.00 -12.86 -18.33
CA LYS A 57 12.35 -12.54 -18.80
C LYS A 57 12.49 -11.09 -19.19
N SER A 58 13.73 -10.62 -19.23
CA SER A 58 14.10 -9.32 -19.80
C SER A 58 13.76 -9.25 -21.28
N GLY A 59 13.44 -8.06 -21.76
CA GLY A 59 13.11 -7.80 -23.18
C GLY A 59 11.65 -8.04 -23.57
N ILE A 60 10.78 -8.48 -22.65
CA ILE A 60 9.36 -8.70 -22.96
C ILE A 60 8.60 -7.38 -23.14
N THR A 61 7.50 -7.48 -23.87
CA THR A 61 6.53 -6.39 -24.02
C THR A 61 5.64 -6.27 -22.78
N VAL A 62 5.40 -5.03 -22.37
CA VAL A 62 4.57 -4.65 -21.22
C VAL A 62 3.59 -3.55 -21.60
N ALA A 63 2.48 -3.44 -20.89
CA ALA A 63 1.50 -2.38 -21.06
C ALA A 63 1.76 -1.23 -20.08
N ASP A 64 1.39 -0.02 -20.48
CA ASP A 64 1.36 1.15 -19.57
C ASP A 64 0.36 0.89 -18.45
N GLY A 65 0.74 1.21 -17.21
CA GLY A 65 -0.03 0.92 -15.99
C GLY A 65 0.11 -0.51 -15.45
N GLU A 66 0.77 -1.42 -16.18
CA GLU A 66 0.94 -2.81 -15.73
C GLU A 66 1.82 -2.89 -14.49
N LEU A 67 1.43 -3.75 -13.53
CA LEU A 67 2.23 -3.97 -12.33
C LEU A 67 3.24 -5.08 -12.53
N LEU A 68 4.50 -4.77 -12.23
CA LEU A 68 5.62 -5.72 -12.17
C LEU A 68 6.24 -5.73 -10.79
N ILE A 69 6.69 -6.90 -10.34
CA ILE A 69 7.36 -7.07 -9.05
C ILE A 69 8.79 -7.52 -9.31
N PHE A 70 9.75 -6.69 -8.93
CA PHE A 70 11.17 -6.99 -9.06
C PHE A 70 11.77 -7.39 -7.72
N SER A 71 12.51 -8.48 -7.70
CA SER A 71 13.25 -8.97 -6.54
C SER A 71 14.73 -9.08 -6.88
N ALA A 72 15.58 -8.48 -6.07
CA ALA A 72 17.00 -8.69 -6.20
C ALA A 72 17.38 -10.09 -5.70
N LYS A 73 18.21 -10.77 -6.45
CA LYS A 73 18.71 -12.10 -6.10
C LYS A 73 19.89 -11.99 -5.14
N ASN A 74 19.99 -12.92 -4.19
CA ASN A 74 21.17 -13.11 -3.34
C ASN A 74 21.62 -11.84 -2.60
N ILE A 75 20.69 -11.12 -1.94
CA ILE A 75 21.03 -9.98 -1.09
C ILE A 75 21.71 -10.52 0.18
N PRO A 76 23.00 -10.20 0.44
CA PRO A 76 23.66 -10.60 1.67
C PRO A 76 23.02 -9.94 2.90
N ASP A 77 23.20 -10.55 4.08
CA ASP A 77 22.78 -9.93 5.34
C ASP A 77 23.50 -8.58 5.53
N GLY A 78 22.76 -7.59 6.02
CA GLY A 78 23.27 -6.21 6.19
C GLY A 78 23.35 -5.39 4.90
N LYS A 79 22.83 -5.90 3.79
CA LYS A 79 22.72 -5.18 2.53
C LYS A 79 21.26 -4.91 2.14
N ILE A 80 21.05 -3.92 1.28
CA ILE A 80 19.75 -3.55 0.73
C ILE A 80 19.85 -3.35 -0.78
N ALA A 81 18.76 -3.68 -1.49
CA ALA A 81 18.65 -3.38 -2.91
C ALA A 81 18.27 -1.91 -3.12
N GLU A 82 19.07 -1.19 -3.88
CA GLU A 82 18.74 0.13 -4.41
C GLU A 82 18.43 -0.01 -5.90
N TRP A 83 17.19 0.34 -6.26
CA TRP A 83 16.67 0.22 -7.62
C TRP A 83 16.77 1.53 -8.35
N LYS A 84 17.13 1.47 -9.63
CA LYS A 84 17.12 2.62 -10.51
C LYS A 84 16.23 2.35 -11.71
N ILE A 85 15.28 3.25 -11.95
CA ILE A 85 14.35 3.25 -13.08
C ILE A 85 14.51 4.59 -13.77
N GLY A 86 15.22 4.64 -14.89
CA GLY A 86 15.61 5.93 -15.49
C GLY A 86 16.42 6.76 -14.49
N ILE A 87 15.87 7.93 -14.09
CA ILE A 87 16.47 8.83 -13.09
C ILE A 87 15.94 8.58 -11.65
N ILE A 88 14.92 7.74 -11.49
CA ILE A 88 14.28 7.50 -10.21
C ILE A 88 15.07 6.44 -9.44
N VAL A 89 15.40 6.74 -8.18
CA VAL A 89 16.06 5.80 -7.25
C VAL A 89 15.07 5.42 -6.16
N LYS A 90 14.93 4.11 -5.89
CA LYS A 90 14.07 3.56 -4.82
C LYS A 90 14.80 2.49 -4.05
N LYS A 91 14.71 2.54 -2.71
CA LYS A 91 15.12 1.45 -1.83
C LYS A 91 13.90 0.61 -1.49
N ALA A 92 13.87 -0.62 -1.96
CA ALA A 92 12.75 -1.53 -1.75
C ALA A 92 13.21 -2.98 -1.86
N SER A 93 12.47 -3.90 -1.22
CA SER A 93 12.68 -5.34 -1.39
C SER A 93 11.38 -6.08 -1.02
N PRO A 94 10.59 -6.53 -2.00
CA PRO A 94 10.70 -6.31 -3.46
C PRO A 94 10.33 -4.88 -3.89
N LEU A 95 10.64 -4.53 -5.13
CA LEU A 95 10.17 -3.32 -5.80
C LEU A 95 8.85 -3.62 -6.53
N PHE A 96 7.79 -2.93 -6.14
CA PHE A 96 6.52 -2.90 -6.89
C PHE A 96 6.58 -1.71 -7.86
N TYR A 97 6.46 -2.00 -9.15
CA TYR A 97 6.57 -1.00 -10.20
C TYR A 97 5.38 -1.04 -11.13
N HIS A 98 4.61 0.05 -11.16
CA HIS A 98 3.63 0.28 -12.22
C HIS A 98 4.37 0.83 -13.43
N VAL A 99 4.28 0.11 -14.54
CA VAL A 99 4.90 0.50 -15.81
C VAL A 99 4.37 1.87 -16.23
N THR A 100 5.28 2.80 -16.48
CA THR A 100 4.93 4.15 -16.92
C THR A 100 5.67 4.47 -18.21
N LYS A 101 4.94 4.85 -19.26
CA LYS A 101 5.52 5.25 -20.55
C LYS A 101 6.57 6.37 -20.41
N ALA A 102 6.40 7.24 -19.41
CA ALA A 102 7.34 8.32 -19.12
C ALA A 102 8.74 7.85 -18.69
N ASP A 103 8.85 6.59 -18.20
CA ASP A 103 10.13 6.01 -17.77
C ASP A 103 10.89 5.32 -18.92
N ALA A 104 10.26 5.22 -20.10
CA ALA A 104 10.86 4.62 -21.28
C ALA A 104 11.80 5.59 -22.00
N ASP A 105 12.87 5.05 -22.55
CA ASP A 105 13.74 5.79 -23.46
C ASP A 105 13.07 6.03 -24.84
N SER A 106 13.79 6.66 -25.76
CA SER A 106 13.29 6.98 -27.10
C SER A 106 12.97 5.74 -27.96
N SER A 107 13.48 4.56 -27.58
CA SER A 107 13.19 3.27 -28.24
C SER A 107 12.04 2.51 -27.58
N GLY A 108 11.41 3.06 -26.55
CA GLY A 108 10.32 2.43 -25.80
C GLY A 108 10.80 1.39 -24.77
N VAL A 109 12.07 1.44 -24.39
CA VAL A 109 12.64 0.51 -23.41
C VAL A 109 12.73 1.16 -22.03
N ILE A 110 12.19 0.48 -21.01
CA ILE A 110 12.32 0.86 -19.61
C ILE A 110 13.40 -0.04 -19.00
N THR A 111 14.50 0.55 -18.58
CA THR A 111 15.62 -0.17 -17.98
C THR A 111 15.53 -0.13 -16.46
N ILE A 112 15.49 -1.32 -15.84
CA ILE A 112 15.51 -1.51 -14.40
C ILE A 112 16.89 -2.05 -14.01
N SER A 113 17.60 -1.32 -13.17
CA SER A 113 18.85 -1.79 -12.58
C SER A 113 18.76 -1.88 -11.06
N CYS A 114 19.63 -2.69 -10.48
CA CYS A 114 19.68 -2.90 -9.04
C CYS A 114 21.15 -2.92 -8.59
N GLU A 115 21.45 -2.10 -7.59
CA GLU A 115 22.71 -2.11 -6.88
C GLU A 115 22.51 -2.63 -5.46
N ILE A 116 23.43 -3.45 -4.97
CA ILE A 116 23.42 -3.93 -3.60
C ILE A 116 24.34 -3.03 -2.78
N LYS A 117 23.74 -2.31 -1.82
CA LYS A 117 24.45 -1.34 -0.96
C LYS A 117 24.43 -1.78 0.51
N ASP A 118 25.25 -1.16 1.32
CA ASP A 118 25.16 -1.31 2.77
C ASP A 118 23.82 -0.77 3.26
N ALA A 119 23.12 -1.57 4.05
CA ALA A 119 21.90 -1.13 4.72
C ALA A 119 22.26 -0.15 5.84
N ALA A 120 21.53 0.93 5.95
CA ALA A 120 21.65 1.82 7.10
C ALA A 120 21.29 1.06 8.38
N LYS A 121 22.01 1.33 9.45
CA LYS A 121 21.71 0.78 10.78
C LYS A 121 20.83 1.72 11.56
N CYS A 122 19.80 1.18 12.20
CA CYS A 122 18.91 1.90 13.09
C CYS A 122 18.84 1.15 14.42
N LYS A 123 18.50 1.86 15.51
CA LYS A 123 18.21 1.23 16.80
C LYS A 123 16.71 1.16 17.00
N ILE A 124 16.18 0.02 17.41
CA ILE A 124 14.76 -0.13 17.77
C ILE A 124 14.59 0.16 19.25
N ILE A 125 13.77 1.16 19.55
CA ILE A 125 13.44 1.57 20.91
C ILE A 125 11.97 1.27 21.19
N PHE A 126 11.71 0.52 22.27
CA PHE A 126 10.36 0.13 22.68
C PHE A 126 10.29 -0.22 24.18
N ASP A 127 9.10 -0.23 24.77
CA ASP A 127 8.90 -0.69 26.14
C ASP A 127 8.92 -2.24 26.18
N GLY A 128 10.04 -2.81 26.54
CA GLY A 128 10.22 -4.27 26.63
C GLY A 128 9.36 -4.95 27.69
N ALA A 129 8.78 -4.22 28.67
CA ALA A 129 7.81 -4.79 29.60
C ALA A 129 6.46 -5.05 28.93
N LYS A 130 6.07 -4.23 27.96
CA LYS A 130 4.76 -4.28 27.29
C LYS A 130 4.79 -4.93 25.91
N ILE A 131 5.92 -4.83 25.21
CA ILE A 131 6.05 -5.23 23.81
C ILE A 131 7.08 -6.35 23.69
N LYS A 132 6.72 -7.42 23.00
CA LYS A 132 7.62 -8.44 22.50
C LYS A 132 7.97 -8.11 21.05
N VAL A 133 9.26 -8.16 20.70
CA VAL A 133 9.74 -7.83 19.37
C VAL A 133 10.54 -9.00 18.80
N THR A 134 10.28 -9.35 17.54
CA THR A 134 11.01 -10.44 16.86
C THR A 134 11.44 -10.05 15.45
N LYS A 135 12.60 -10.56 15.05
CA LYS A 135 13.11 -10.52 13.67
C LYS A 135 13.35 -11.95 13.21
N LYS A 136 12.77 -12.36 12.08
CA LYS A 136 12.90 -13.75 11.57
C LYS A 136 12.60 -14.82 12.66
N GLY A 137 11.64 -14.55 13.57
CA GLY A 137 11.27 -15.43 14.67
C GLY A 137 12.16 -15.35 15.93
N VAL A 138 13.32 -14.69 15.86
CA VAL A 138 14.23 -14.50 17.00
C VAL A 138 13.83 -13.23 17.75
N GLU A 139 13.74 -13.32 19.08
CA GLU A 139 13.44 -12.16 19.93
C GLU A 139 14.62 -11.19 19.97
N ILE A 140 14.32 -9.90 19.88
CA ILE A 140 15.30 -8.83 19.98
C ILE A 140 15.00 -7.96 21.20
N ILE A 141 16.04 -7.42 21.81
CA ILE A 141 15.96 -6.57 22.99
C ILE A 141 15.79 -5.10 22.62
N ASN A 142 15.29 -4.30 23.56
CA ASN A 142 15.24 -2.85 23.40
C ASN A 142 16.64 -2.27 23.17
N GLY A 143 16.75 -1.34 22.21
CA GLY A 143 18.01 -0.73 21.80
C GLY A 143 18.85 -1.55 20.83
N ALA A 144 18.36 -2.71 20.38
CA ALA A 144 19.07 -3.53 19.40
C ALA A 144 19.27 -2.80 18.05
N GLU A 145 20.46 -2.98 17.45
CA GLU A 145 20.71 -2.54 16.08
C GLU A 145 20.02 -3.47 15.07
N ILE A 146 19.40 -2.88 14.08
CA ILE A 146 18.74 -3.53 12.96
C ILE A 146 19.08 -2.81 11.66
N ASN A 147 18.97 -3.52 10.54
CA ASN A 147 19.29 -2.97 9.24
C ASN A 147 18.06 -2.40 8.55
N GLU A 148 18.24 -1.33 7.78
CA GLU A 148 17.23 -0.88 6.80
C GLU A 148 16.81 -2.06 5.91
N GLY A 149 15.51 -2.18 5.65
CA GLY A 149 14.93 -3.28 4.88
C GLY A 149 14.49 -4.48 5.72
N ASP A 150 14.97 -4.63 6.95
CA ASP A 150 14.52 -5.69 7.85
C ASP A 150 13.02 -5.58 8.13
N ARG A 151 12.34 -6.72 8.24
CA ARG A 151 10.96 -6.80 8.71
C ARG A 151 10.96 -7.23 10.17
N ILE A 152 10.37 -6.39 11.01
CA ILE A 152 10.28 -6.57 12.45
C ILE A 152 8.81 -6.75 12.84
N TYR A 153 8.56 -7.66 13.77
CA TYR A 153 7.24 -7.94 14.29
C TYR A 153 7.15 -7.54 15.75
N PHE A 154 6.23 -6.65 16.06
CA PHE A 154 5.91 -6.18 17.41
C PHE A 154 4.60 -6.83 17.86
N ARG A 155 4.55 -7.27 19.08
CA ARG A 155 3.35 -7.85 19.68
C ARG A 155 3.20 -7.38 21.12
N ILE A 156 1.99 -6.99 21.49
CA ILE A 156 1.65 -6.69 22.89
C ILE A 156 1.74 -7.99 23.69
N LYS A 157 2.45 -7.96 24.85
CA LYS A 157 2.61 -9.13 25.71
C LYS A 157 1.30 -9.53 26.37
N ASN A 158 0.53 -8.56 26.86
CA ASN A 158 -0.73 -8.76 27.56
C ASN A 158 -1.79 -7.83 26.93
N PRO A 159 -2.38 -8.19 25.77
CA PRO A 159 -3.39 -7.36 25.14
C PRO A 159 -4.65 -7.30 25.98
N THR A 160 -5.20 -6.10 26.16
CA THR A 160 -6.47 -5.89 26.87
C THR A 160 -7.63 -6.41 26.01
N PRO A 161 -8.54 -7.24 26.54
CA PRO A 161 -9.71 -7.70 25.80
C PRO A 161 -10.54 -6.53 25.25
N ASN A 162 -11.10 -6.69 24.07
CA ASN A 162 -11.93 -5.68 23.37
C ASN A 162 -11.22 -4.34 23.09
N LYS A 163 -9.90 -4.32 23.11
CA LYS A 163 -9.09 -3.17 22.74
C LYS A 163 -8.31 -3.43 21.46
N VAL A 164 -8.06 -2.36 20.73
CA VAL A 164 -7.17 -2.32 19.56
C VAL A 164 -5.96 -1.49 19.89
N ALA A 165 -4.79 -1.99 19.54
CA ALA A 165 -3.55 -1.21 19.59
C ALA A 165 -3.51 -0.18 18.45
N VAL A 166 -3.27 1.05 18.81
CA VAL A 166 -2.93 2.13 17.86
C VAL A 166 -1.42 2.32 17.94
N TRP A 167 -0.72 1.73 16.98
CA TRP A 167 0.73 1.75 16.94
C TRP A 167 1.26 3.06 16.38
N THR A 168 2.38 3.50 16.92
CA THR A 168 3.11 4.67 16.42
C THR A 168 4.59 4.34 16.23
N VAL A 169 5.17 4.95 15.21
CA VAL A 169 6.61 4.92 14.92
C VAL A 169 7.07 6.37 14.91
N ASN A 170 7.98 6.73 15.81
CA ASN A 170 8.43 8.11 16.05
C ASN A 170 7.26 9.10 16.13
N ASN A 171 6.24 8.75 16.95
CA ASN A 171 5.01 9.54 17.17
C ASN A 171 4.11 9.72 15.94
N LYS A 172 4.40 9.05 14.83
CA LYS A 172 3.53 9.02 13.65
C LYS A 172 2.73 7.72 13.65
N PRO A 173 1.46 7.74 13.24
CA PRO A 173 0.70 6.51 13.10
C PRO A 173 1.43 5.49 12.23
N ALA A 174 1.61 4.28 12.73
CA ALA A 174 2.15 3.19 11.93
C ALA A 174 1.07 2.73 10.94
N ALA A 175 1.37 2.88 9.65
CA ALA A 175 0.47 2.45 8.58
C ALA A 175 0.62 0.95 8.28
N PHE A 176 -0.51 0.31 8.01
CA PHE A 176 -0.73 -0.82 7.09
C PHE A 176 -0.56 -2.27 7.55
N ASP A 177 0.38 -2.66 8.37
CA ASP A 177 0.54 -4.08 8.74
C ASP A 177 0.23 -4.35 10.22
N SER A 178 -0.69 -3.57 10.81
CA SER A 178 -1.12 -3.76 12.19
C SER A 178 -2.39 -4.60 12.26
N ASN A 179 -2.42 -5.55 13.15
CA ASN A 179 -3.67 -6.16 13.62
C ASN A 179 -3.99 -5.65 15.03
N ILE A 180 -5.04 -6.20 15.65
CA ILE A 180 -5.53 -5.77 16.97
C ILE A 180 -4.44 -5.64 18.03
N ALA A 181 -3.43 -6.51 18.02
CA ALA A 181 -2.40 -6.59 19.06
C ALA A 181 -0.98 -6.68 18.53
N SER A 182 -0.76 -6.55 17.22
CA SER A 182 0.58 -6.66 16.62
C SER A 182 0.79 -5.68 15.47
N LEU A 183 2.05 -5.38 15.19
CA LEU A 183 2.50 -4.55 14.09
C LEU A 183 3.61 -5.30 13.35
N SER A 184 3.48 -5.44 12.04
CA SER A 184 4.58 -5.82 11.15
C SER A 184 5.13 -4.56 10.50
N TYR A 185 6.40 -4.30 10.71
CA TYR A 185 7.02 -3.06 10.27
C TYR A 185 8.31 -3.33 9.50
N ARG A 186 8.43 -2.73 8.31
CA ARG A 186 9.68 -2.76 7.54
C ARG A 186 10.50 -1.52 7.88
N ILE A 187 11.73 -1.74 8.32
CA ILE A 187 12.66 -0.67 8.70
C ILE A 187 13.02 0.18 7.48
N ARG A 188 12.88 1.48 7.63
CA ARG A 188 13.31 2.49 6.65
C ARG A 188 14.18 3.51 7.37
N ALA A 189 15.37 3.77 6.85
CA ALA A 189 16.31 4.73 7.46
C ALA A 189 15.71 6.13 7.62
N GLN A 190 14.84 6.53 6.69
CA GLN A 190 14.13 7.83 6.74
C GLN A 190 13.12 7.96 7.91
N ASP A 191 12.74 6.84 8.54
CA ASP A 191 11.84 6.85 9.69
C ASP A 191 12.60 6.96 11.01
N ALA A 192 13.94 6.89 10.99
CA ALA A 192 14.76 7.10 12.17
C ALA A 192 14.83 8.60 12.53
N ASP A 193 14.97 8.89 13.82
CA ASP A 193 15.26 10.23 14.31
C ASP A 193 16.73 10.64 14.02
N SER A 194 17.12 11.82 14.47
CA SER A 194 18.48 12.35 14.28
C SER A 194 19.57 11.53 14.96
N GLU A 195 19.21 10.66 15.92
CA GLU A 195 20.11 9.77 16.64
C GLU A 195 20.15 8.36 16.03
N GLY A 196 19.37 8.13 14.97
CA GLY A 196 19.23 6.84 14.32
C GLY A 196 18.26 5.89 15.03
N ASN A 197 17.41 6.39 15.93
CA ASN A 197 16.45 5.57 16.66
C ASN A 197 15.10 5.52 15.94
N ILE A 198 14.48 4.36 15.98
CA ILE A 198 13.08 4.12 15.58
C ILE A 198 12.31 3.76 16.85
N ASN A 199 11.60 4.74 17.38
CA ASN A 199 10.80 4.60 18.60
C ASN A 199 9.43 4.00 18.26
N VAL A 200 9.13 2.81 18.79
CA VAL A 200 7.85 2.14 18.57
C VAL A 200 7.06 2.08 19.86
N SER A 201 5.86 2.59 19.83
CA SER A 201 4.94 2.57 20.94
C SER A 201 3.51 2.29 20.49
N TYR A 202 2.60 2.07 21.43
CA TYR A 202 1.18 1.96 21.16
C TYR A 202 0.35 2.58 22.28
N THR A 203 -0.87 2.95 21.92
CA THR A 203 -1.96 3.22 22.85
C THR A 203 -3.09 2.25 22.58
N GLU A 204 -3.98 2.04 23.54
CA GLU A 204 -5.15 1.19 23.36
C GLU A 204 -6.42 2.04 23.25
N ARG A 205 -7.29 1.66 22.33
CA ARG A 205 -8.67 2.19 22.23
C ARG A 205 -9.69 1.05 22.20
N ASN A 206 -10.94 1.35 22.49
CA ASN A 206 -12.00 0.36 22.32
C ASN A 206 -12.15 -0.04 20.85
N MET A 207 -12.47 -1.32 20.62
CA MET A 207 -12.96 -1.77 19.31
C MET A 207 -14.25 -1.03 18.96
N ILE A 208 -14.47 -0.81 17.68
CA ILE A 208 -15.67 -0.19 17.16
C ILE A 208 -16.42 -1.16 16.25
N GLU A 209 -17.71 -0.89 16.01
CA GLU A 209 -18.46 -1.53 14.95
C GLU A 209 -18.13 -0.88 13.61
N LEU A 210 -17.96 -1.70 12.59
CA LEU A 210 -17.71 -1.33 11.20
C LEU A 210 -18.83 -1.93 10.33
N THR A 211 -19.38 -1.14 9.43
CA THR A 211 -20.34 -1.61 8.44
C THR A 211 -19.59 -2.08 7.20
N ILE A 212 -19.86 -3.30 6.73
CA ILE A 212 -19.25 -3.86 5.53
C ILE A 212 -20.19 -3.67 4.36
N GLN A 213 -19.71 -3.04 3.30
CA GLN A 213 -20.51 -2.77 2.10
C GLN A 213 -19.85 -3.36 0.86
N PHE A 214 -20.61 -4.12 0.10
CA PHE A 214 -20.18 -4.71 -1.18
C PHE A 214 -21.38 -5.01 -2.08
N ASP A 215 -21.14 -5.19 -3.37
CA ASP A 215 -22.14 -5.66 -4.33
C ASP A 215 -22.30 -7.18 -4.20
N SER A 216 -23.39 -7.65 -3.62
CA SER A 216 -23.66 -9.08 -3.39
C SER A 216 -23.83 -9.89 -4.68
N SER A 217 -24.09 -9.24 -5.82
CA SER A 217 -24.12 -9.92 -7.12
C SER A 217 -22.73 -10.28 -7.63
N LYS A 218 -21.72 -9.64 -7.09
CA LYS A 218 -20.30 -9.77 -7.51
C LYS A 218 -19.41 -10.41 -6.46
N VAL A 219 -19.66 -10.11 -5.17
CA VAL A 219 -18.82 -10.50 -4.04
C VAL A 219 -19.60 -11.36 -3.07
N LYS A 220 -19.06 -12.51 -2.71
CA LYS A 220 -19.47 -13.33 -1.56
C LYS A 220 -18.53 -13.03 -0.39
N CYS A 221 -19.09 -12.81 0.80
CA CYS A 221 -18.32 -12.60 2.02
C CYS A 221 -18.68 -13.63 3.08
N THR A 222 -17.68 -14.17 3.77
CA THR A 222 -17.85 -15.09 4.89
C THR A 222 -16.91 -14.75 6.03
N GLN A 223 -17.33 -15.04 7.27
CA GLN A 223 -16.44 -15.02 8.41
C GLN A 223 -15.44 -16.17 8.31
N LYS A 224 -14.16 -15.89 8.43
CA LYS A 224 -13.10 -16.90 8.30
C LYS A 224 -13.12 -17.92 9.43
N ARG A 225 -13.62 -17.53 10.62
CA ARG A 225 -13.64 -18.36 11.82
C ARG A 225 -14.52 -19.61 11.66
N ASP A 226 -15.71 -19.45 11.08
CA ASP A 226 -16.77 -20.48 11.07
C ASP A 226 -17.49 -20.60 9.73
N GLY A 227 -17.11 -19.81 8.74
CA GLY A 227 -17.72 -19.81 7.40
C GLY A 227 -19.09 -19.13 7.34
N THR A 228 -19.56 -18.49 8.42
CA THR A 228 -20.84 -17.78 8.43
C THR A 228 -20.87 -16.71 7.33
N GLU A 229 -21.95 -16.72 6.55
CA GLU A 229 -22.15 -15.73 5.49
C GLU A 229 -22.36 -14.33 6.07
N VAL A 230 -21.73 -13.35 5.44
CA VAL A 230 -21.83 -11.93 5.79
C VAL A 230 -22.64 -11.22 4.72
N VAL A 231 -23.72 -10.58 5.13
CA VAL A 231 -24.58 -9.80 4.25
C VAL A 231 -24.02 -8.39 4.10
N SER A 232 -24.08 -7.83 2.89
CA SER A 232 -23.71 -6.42 2.66
C SER A 232 -24.54 -5.48 3.54
N ASN A 233 -23.92 -4.40 4.02
CA ASN A 233 -24.45 -3.45 5.01
C ASN A 233 -24.64 -4.02 6.43
N SER A 234 -24.09 -5.20 6.74
CA SER A 234 -24.08 -5.70 8.12
C SER A 234 -22.95 -5.09 8.95
N LYS A 235 -23.14 -5.06 10.26
CA LYS A 235 -22.19 -4.54 11.23
C LYS A 235 -21.36 -5.65 11.84
N HIS A 236 -20.07 -5.43 11.94
CA HIS A 236 -19.11 -6.36 12.53
C HIS A 236 -18.12 -5.62 13.43
N ILE A 237 -17.69 -6.27 14.48
CA ILE A 237 -16.67 -5.71 15.38
C ILE A 237 -15.32 -5.67 14.67
N GLU A 238 -14.61 -4.59 14.84
CA GLU A 238 -13.22 -4.47 14.43
C GLU A 238 -12.40 -5.68 14.93
N GLY A 239 -11.54 -6.22 14.04
CA GLY A 239 -10.82 -7.46 14.32
C GLY A 239 -11.49 -8.71 13.77
N THR A 240 -12.73 -8.64 13.28
CA THR A 240 -13.37 -9.78 12.61
C THR A 240 -12.58 -10.14 11.34
N GLU A 241 -12.16 -11.40 11.22
CA GLU A 241 -11.52 -11.89 10.01
C GLU A 241 -12.57 -12.32 8.97
N LEU A 242 -12.51 -11.70 7.80
CA LEU A 242 -13.40 -11.96 6.69
C LEU A 242 -12.66 -12.54 5.49
N LYS A 243 -13.37 -13.36 4.73
CA LYS A 243 -12.96 -13.84 3.40
C LYS A 243 -13.92 -13.29 2.37
N PHE A 244 -13.37 -12.63 1.36
CA PHE A 244 -14.11 -12.15 0.19
C PHE A 244 -13.75 -13.01 -1.02
N GLU A 245 -14.74 -13.38 -1.82
CA GLU A 245 -14.60 -14.21 -3.03
C GLU A 245 -15.42 -13.60 -4.16
N THR A 246 -14.94 -13.69 -5.40
CA THR A 246 -15.75 -13.33 -6.57
C THR A 246 -16.83 -14.39 -6.81
N VAL A 247 -18.05 -13.97 -7.13
CA VAL A 247 -19.18 -14.89 -7.40
C VAL A 247 -18.94 -15.70 -8.67
N ASP A 248 -18.31 -15.12 -9.68
CA ASP A 248 -18.02 -15.75 -10.97
C ASP A 248 -16.71 -16.54 -11.00
N GLY A 249 -15.96 -16.56 -9.91
CA GLY A 249 -14.68 -17.29 -9.80
C GLY A 249 -13.53 -16.67 -10.61
N LYS A 250 -13.69 -15.46 -11.14
CA LYS A 250 -12.62 -14.79 -11.85
C LYS A 250 -11.65 -14.12 -10.88
N ALA A 251 -10.37 -14.13 -11.23
CA ALA A 251 -9.35 -13.40 -10.49
C ALA A 251 -9.40 -11.92 -10.81
N VAL A 252 -9.55 -11.08 -9.77
CA VAL A 252 -9.73 -9.63 -9.85
C VAL A 252 -8.74 -8.91 -8.93
N GLU A 253 -8.54 -7.63 -9.16
CA GLU A 253 -7.81 -6.77 -8.24
C GLU A 253 -8.77 -6.22 -7.18
N TRP A 254 -8.48 -6.52 -5.92
CA TRP A 254 -9.33 -6.15 -4.79
C TRP A 254 -8.99 -4.78 -4.22
N LYS A 255 -10.02 -4.05 -3.83
CA LYS A 255 -9.92 -2.81 -3.06
C LYS A 255 -10.80 -2.91 -1.82
N ILE A 256 -10.20 -2.73 -0.64
CA ILE A 256 -10.90 -2.70 0.65
C ILE A 256 -10.69 -1.33 1.28
N GLY A 257 -11.74 -0.52 1.30
CA GLY A 257 -11.66 0.89 1.67
C GLY A 257 -10.67 1.64 0.79
N SER A 258 -9.65 2.25 1.38
CA SER A 258 -8.58 2.97 0.65
C SER A 258 -7.42 2.09 0.17
N VAL A 259 -7.42 0.78 0.49
CA VAL A 259 -6.29 -0.11 0.22
C VAL A 259 -6.57 -1.00 -0.99
N THR A 260 -5.70 -0.92 -1.99
CA THR A 260 -5.70 -1.83 -3.14
C THR A 260 -4.73 -2.98 -2.90
N TYR A 261 -5.21 -4.20 -3.08
CA TYR A 261 -4.42 -5.42 -2.96
C TYR A 261 -3.87 -5.80 -4.32
N VAL A 262 -2.57 -5.76 -4.42
CA VAL A 262 -1.83 -6.02 -5.65
C VAL A 262 -1.96 -7.47 -6.11
N GLY A 263 -2.16 -7.65 -7.40
CA GLY A 263 -2.30 -8.94 -8.05
C GLY A 263 -3.73 -9.46 -8.08
N LYS A 264 -4.10 -10.06 -9.22
CA LYS A 264 -5.45 -10.61 -9.43
C LYS A 264 -5.64 -11.91 -8.64
N LYS A 265 -6.70 -11.97 -7.83
CA LYS A 265 -7.05 -13.13 -6.98
C LYS A 265 -8.54 -13.40 -7.01
N VAL A 266 -8.92 -14.67 -7.01
CA VAL A 266 -10.33 -15.10 -6.88
C VAL A 266 -10.87 -14.77 -5.50
N SER A 267 -10.01 -14.79 -4.48
CA SER A 267 -10.40 -14.50 -3.10
C SER A 267 -9.31 -13.76 -2.33
N ILE A 268 -9.73 -13.02 -1.31
CA ILE A 268 -8.84 -12.33 -0.37
C ILE A 268 -9.35 -12.49 1.06
N ASN A 269 -8.42 -12.63 2.02
CA ASN A 269 -8.73 -12.55 3.44
C ASN A 269 -8.34 -11.17 3.96
N SER A 270 -9.18 -10.61 4.80
CA SER A 270 -8.92 -9.33 5.49
C SER A 270 -9.40 -9.38 6.92
N THR A 271 -8.64 -8.78 7.83
CA THR A 271 -9.10 -8.47 9.18
C THR A 271 -9.68 -7.06 9.17
N LEU A 272 -10.91 -6.91 9.62
CA LEU A 272 -11.55 -5.59 9.69
C LEU A 272 -10.78 -4.64 10.60
N HIS A 273 -10.47 -3.48 10.10
CA HIS A 273 -9.77 -2.45 10.85
C HIS A 273 -10.32 -1.07 10.51
N LYS A 274 -10.35 -0.15 11.49
CA LYS A 274 -10.85 1.21 11.31
C LYS A 274 -10.17 1.96 10.15
N PHE A 275 -8.92 1.68 9.84
CA PHE A 275 -8.22 2.38 8.75
C PHE A 275 -8.74 2.06 7.35
N TYR A 276 -9.50 0.96 7.19
CA TYR A 276 -10.22 0.67 5.93
C TYR A 276 -11.51 1.47 5.80
N ALA A 277 -12.06 1.92 6.93
CA ALA A 277 -13.35 2.58 6.96
C ALA A 277 -13.24 4.07 6.62
N ASP A 278 -14.31 4.59 6.04
CA ASP A 278 -14.50 6.01 5.89
C ASP A 278 -14.87 6.72 7.22
N LYS A 279 -15.25 7.99 7.13
CA LYS A 279 -15.67 8.80 8.29
C LYS A 279 -16.93 8.26 9.00
N ASP A 280 -17.77 7.50 8.29
CA ASP A 280 -19.03 6.93 8.77
C ASP A 280 -18.87 5.48 9.27
N ASN A 281 -17.63 5.00 9.39
CA ASN A 281 -17.24 3.64 9.75
C ASN A 281 -17.71 2.57 8.74
N VAL A 282 -17.83 2.94 7.46
CA VAL A 282 -18.16 2.01 6.38
C VAL A 282 -16.87 1.54 5.71
N VAL A 283 -16.74 0.22 5.57
CA VAL A 283 -15.69 -0.44 4.80
C VAL A 283 -16.27 -0.89 3.47
N LEU A 284 -15.97 -0.17 2.41
CA LEU A 284 -16.38 -0.53 1.06
C LEU A 284 -15.42 -1.56 0.48
N VAL A 285 -15.97 -2.66 -0.06
CA VAL A 285 -15.20 -3.70 -0.74
C VAL A 285 -15.60 -3.73 -2.21
N GLU A 286 -14.63 -3.46 -3.06
CA GLU A 286 -14.77 -3.39 -4.51
C GLU A 286 -13.69 -4.24 -5.18
N TYR A 287 -13.88 -4.53 -6.48
CA TYR A 287 -12.83 -5.06 -7.32
C TYR A 287 -12.89 -4.52 -8.75
N THR A 288 -11.77 -4.62 -9.45
CA THR A 288 -11.64 -4.35 -10.89
C THR A 288 -11.17 -5.62 -11.62
N GLU A 289 -11.74 -5.87 -12.81
CA GLU A 289 -11.38 -6.99 -13.70
C GLU A 289 -10.08 -6.75 -14.46
#